data_bea46bcdbb946c919666e546964e870d
#
_entry.id   bea46bcdbb946c919666e546964e870d
#
_cell.length_a   1.000
_cell.length_b   1.000
_cell.length_c   1.000
_cell.angle_alpha   90.00
_cell.angle_beta   90.00
_cell.angle_gamma   90.00
#
_symmetry.space_group_name_H-M   'P 1'
#
loop_
_entity.id
_entity.type
_entity.pdbx_description
1 polymer ?
#
loop_
_entity_poly.entity_id
_entity_poly.type
_entity_poly.pdbx_seq_one_letter_code
_entity_poly.pdbx_strand_id
1 'polypeptide(L)'
;MLLFVQLTFAQMNPFTENLVPVNKLIDGTLTIPENIENPPLVILIQGSGPTDRDGNQMMMKNDASKKIAHQLAENGIASYRFDKRIFKMNKFKIKEADLRFEDFVTDVNSILEYFNADENFDKIILAGHSEGSLIGMLAAQQGADAFISLAGPGRSIDKIVVEQLAKQSEELSENARQAFVEMDKTGSTTNYSPYLESIFRPSVQPYMRSWMKYDPALEIAKLEIPILIINGSFDLQVDSTDAEILNAAAANSKLVILKNMNHIFREIKGESLENTKAYNEPNRPLHPELIPVLTDFIKSIK
;
A
#
# COMPACT_ATOMS: atom_id res chain seq x y z
N MET A 1 13.32 -55.11 -22.60
CA MET A 1 12.32 -54.28 -21.91
C MET A 1 13.06 -53.25 -21.06
N LEU A 2 13.32 -52.09 -21.59
CA LEU A 2 14.02 -51.01 -20.83
C LEU A 2 12.98 -50.27 -19.98
N LEU A 3 13.14 -50.31 -18.65
CA LEU A 3 12.36 -49.49 -17.74
C LEU A 3 12.93 -48.06 -17.75
N PHE A 4 12.16 -47.09 -18.29
CA PHE A 4 12.43 -45.68 -18.07
C PHE A 4 11.89 -45.27 -16.69
N VAL A 5 12.78 -45.05 -15.74
CA VAL A 5 12.44 -44.41 -14.48
C VAL A 5 12.34 -42.91 -14.74
N GLN A 6 11.12 -42.37 -14.81
CA GLN A 6 10.88 -40.92 -14.78
C GLN A 6 11.12 -40.45 -13.35
N LEU A 7 12.25 -39.79 -13.13
CA LEU A 7 12.49 -39.00 -11.90
C LEU A 7 11.64 -37.74 -12.01
N THR A 8 10.50 -37.70 -11.33
CA THR A 8 9.75 -36.48 -11.07
C THR A 8 10.52 -35.69 -10.02
N PHE A 9 11.25 -34.67 -10.45
CA PHE A 9 11.74 -33.66 -9.51
C PHE A 9 10.50 -32.92 -8.99
N ALA A 10 10.19 -33.08 -7.71
CA ALA A 10 9.28 -32.18 -7.03
C ALA A 10 9.88 -30.77 -7.16
N GLN A 11 9.16 -29.85 -7.78
CA GLN A 11 9.54 -28.46 -7.88
C GLN A 11 9.48 -27.91 -6.45
N MET A 12 10.63 -27.76 -5.80
CA MET A 12 10.71 -27.14 -4.48
C MET A 12 10.24 -25.70 -4.64
N ASN A 13 9.25 -25.28 -3.84
CA ASN A 13 8.86 -23.89 -3.80
C ASN A 13 10.07 -23.10 -3.31
N PRO A 14 10.43 -22.00 -3.99
CA PRO A 14 11.61 -21.22 -3.59
C PRO A 14 11.42 -20.42 -2.29
N PHE A 15 10.28 -20.54 -1.64
CA PHE A 15 9.93 -19.85 -0.38
C PHE A 15 8.87 -20.63 0.42
N THR A 16 8.75 -20.28 1.69
CA THR A 16 7.69 -20.73 2.60
C THR A 16 6.77 -19.58 2.99
N GLU A 17 5.52 -19.90 3.36
CA GLU A 17 4.54 -18.94 3.88
C GLU A 17 4.04 -19.39 5.25
N ASN A 18 4.16 -18.49 6.24
CA ASN A 18 3.75 -18.74 7.62
C ASN A 18 2.74 -17.69 8.07
N LEU A 19 1.70 -18.11 8.79
CA LEU A 19 0.80 -17.18 9.47
C LEU A 19 1.48 -16.67 10.73
N VAL A 20 1.65 -15.35 10.82
CA VAL A 20 2.31 -14.70 11.95
C VAL A 20 1.36 -13.66 12.55
N PRO A 21 0.76 -13.92 13.72
CA PRO A 21 0.01 -12.93 14.46
C PRO A 21 0.97 -11.99 15.21
N VAL A 22 0.89 -10.70 14.94
CA VAL A 22 1.66 -9.68 15.68
C VAL A 22 0.94 -9.31 16.98
N ASN A 23 -0.37 -9.11 16.91
CA ASN A 23 -1.21 -8.82 18.08
C ASN A 23 -2.67 -9.24 17.81
N LYS A 24 -3.57 -8.93 18.75
CA LYS A 24 -5.00 -9.30 18.62
C LYS A 24 -5.74 -8.71 17.42
N LEU A 25 -5.26 -7.56 16.91
CA LEU A 25 -5.86 -6.85 15.77
C LEU A 25 -5.18 -7.19 14.45
N ILE A 26 -3.89 -7.55 14.49
CA ILE A 26 -3.05 -7.72 13.32
C ILE A 26 -2.55 -9.15 13.24
N ASP A 27 -2.93 -9.83 12.18
CA ASP A 27 -2.32 -11.06 11.73
C ASP A 27 -1.97 -10.94 10.23
N GLY A 28 -0.95 -11.68 9.82
CA GLY A 28 -0.45 -11.60 8.46
C GLY A 28 0.21 -12.88 7.98
N THR A 29 0.71 -12.83 6.77
CA THR A 29 1.50 -13.90 6.16
C THR A 29 2.92 -13.41 5.97
N LEU A 30 3.85 -14.11 6.59
CA LEU A 30 5.29 -13.96 6.41
C LEU A 30 5.73 -14.93 5.31
N THR A 31 6.26 -14.38 4.22
CA THR A 31 6.84 -15.14 3.10
C THR A 31 8.35 -15.06 3.22
N ILE A 32 9.03 -16.21 3.34
CA ILE A 32 10.47 -16.30 3.60
C ILE A 32 11.13 -17.06 2.43
N PRO A 33 12.16 -16.50 1.76
CA PRO A 33 12.91 -17.18 0.74
C PRO A 33 13.68 -18.38 1.36
N GLU A 34 13.75 -19.50 0.64
CA GLU A 34 14.56 -20.63 1.08
C GLU A 34 16.05 -20.37 0.87
N ASN A 35 16.89 -20.93 1.76
CA ASN A 35 18.35 -20.90 1.67
C ASN A 35 19.01 -19.51 1.68
N ILE A 36 18.33 -18.51 2.25
CA ILE A 36 18.87 -17.17 2.49
C ILE A 36 18.87 -16.93 4.00
N GLU A 37 20.05 -16.72 4.56
CA GLU A 37 20.22 -16.32 5.96
C GLU A 37 19.97 -14.82 6.09
N ASN A 38 19.20 -14.41 7.08
CA ASN A 38 18.87 -13.01 7.40
C ASN A 38 18.49 -12.18 6.17
N PRO A 39 17.44 -12.59 5.39
CA PRO A 39 17.01 -11.82 4.24
C PRO A 39 16.48 -10.44 4.69
N PRO A 40 16.56 -9.39 3.85
CA PRO A 40 15.83 -8.16 4.10
C PRO A 40 14.32 -8.44 4.11
N LEU A 41 13.57 -7.78 5.00
CA LEU A 41 12.13 -7.92 5.15
C LEU A 41 11.39 -6.68 4.62
N VAL A 42 10.44 -6.88 3.72
CA VAL A 42 9.54 -5.84 3.26
C VAL A 42 8.16 -6.00 3.91
N ILE A 43 7.72 -4.99 4.66
CA ILE A 43 6.36 -4.92 5.21
C ILE A 43 5.47 -4.21 4.20
N LEU A 44 4.49 -4.93 3.63
CA LEU A 44 3.56 -4.42 2.62
C LEU A 44 2.32 -3.83 3.28
N ILE A 45 2.14 -2.52 3.14
CA ILE A 45 1.05 -1.74 3.76
C ILE A 45 -0.01 -1.45 2.69
N GLN A 46 -1.23 -1.91 2.92
CA GLN A 46 -2.32 -1.83 1.95
C GLN A 46 -2.91 -0.42 1.82
N GLY A 47 -3.52 -0.16 0.65
CA GLY A 47 -4.24 1.07 0.35
C GLY A 47 -5.60 1.20 1.05
N SER A 48 -6.41 2.17 0.61
CA SER A 48 -7.68 2.56 1.21
C SER A 48 -8.72 1.43 1.25
N GLY A 49 -9.63 1.53 2.21
CA GLY A 49 -10.77 0.63 2.35
C GLY A 49 -10.41 -0.73 2.96
N PRO A 50 -11.36 -1.69 2.89
CA PRO A 50 -11.21 -3.04 3.43
C PRO A 50 -10.38 -3.92 2.51
N THR A 51 -9.11 -3.57 2.33
CA THR A 51 -8.15 -4.32 1.51
C THR A 51 -7.47 -5.38 2.37
N ASP A 52 -7.57 -6.65 1.94
CA ASP A 52 -6.92 -7.78 2.61
C ASP A 52 -5.41 -7.82 2.35
N ARG A 53 -4.73 -8.73 3.04
CA ARG A 53 -3.27 -8.90 2.93
C ARG A 53 -2.76 -9.22 1.52
N ASP A 54 -3.61 -9.78 0.67
CA ASP A 54 -3.27 -10.16 -0.70
C ASP A 54 -3.51 -9.02 -1.72
N GLY A 55 -4.13 -7.91 -1.27
CA GLY A 55 -4.46 -6.74 -2.08
C GLY A 55 -5.87 -6.77 -2.67
N ASN A 56 -6.76 -7.62 -2.12
CA ASN A 56 -8.12 -7.78 -2.60
C ASN A 56 -9.14 -7.01 -1.75
N GLN A 57 -10.28 -6.71 -2.35
CA GLN A 57 -11.48 -6.19 -1.70
C GLN A 57 -12.70 -7.01 -2.13
N MET A 58 -13.84 -6.84 -1.47
CA MET A 58 -15.04 -7.64 -1.71
C MET A 58 -15.46 -7.75 -3.19
N MET A 59 -15.31 -6.67 -3.97
CA MET A 59 -15.68 -6.60 -5.39
C MET A 59 -14.47 -6.47 -6.31
N MET A 60 -13.25 -6.67 -5.81
CA MET A 60 -12.02 -6.47 -6.55
C MET A 60 -11.00 -7.54 -6.16
N LYS A 61 -10.68 -8.41 -7.12
CA LYS A 61 -9.70 -9.49 -6.91
C LYS A 61 -8.55 -9.38 -7.91
N ASN A 62 -7.38 -9.00 -7.41
CA ASN A 62 -6.18 -8.82 -8.24
C ASN A 62 -4.92 -9.51 -7.69
N ASP A 63 -4.89 -9.87 -6.41
CA ASP A 63 -3.77 -10.53 -5.72
C ASP A 63 -2.43 -9.77 -5.89
N ALA A 64 -2.46 -8.44 -5.96
CA ALA A 64 -1.26 -7.64 -6.26
C ALA A 64 -0.18 -7.81 -5.20
N SER A 65 -0.53 -7.65 -3.93
CA SER A 65 0.43 -7.76 -2.82
C SER A 65 0.97 -9.17 -2.64
N LYS A 66 0.11 -10.18 -2.86
CA LYS A 66 0.55 -11.57 -2.86
C LYS A 66 1.58 -11.84 -3.96
N LYS A 67 1.34 -11.33 -5.17
CA LYS A 67 2.29 -11.47 -6.29
C LYS A 67 3.61 -10.75 -6.04
N ILE A 68 3.57 -9.56 -5.44
CA ILE A 68 4.79 -8.83 -5.04
C ILE A 68 5.56 -9.68 -4.02
N ALA A 69 4.90 -10.18 -2.98
CA ALA A 69 5.53 -11.00 -1.93
C ALA A 69 6.22 -12.25 -2.49
N HIS A 70 5.52 -13.00 -3.38
CA HIS A 70 6.08 -14.21 -3.99
C HIS A 70 7.29 -13.89 -4.87
N GLN A 71 7.19 -12.87 -5.74
CA GLN A 71 8.29 -12.50 -6.62
C GLN A 71 9.49 -11.86 -5.88
N LEU A 72 9.25 -11.16 -4.76
CA LEU A 72 10.34 -10.72 -3.87
C LEU A 72 11.05 -11.92 -3.25
N ALA A 73 10.31 -12.93 -2.78
CA ALA A 73 10.89 -14.14 -2.21
C ALA A 73 11.72 -14.94 -3.22
N GLU A 74 11.27 -15.03 -4.49
CA GLU A 74 12.06 -15.61 -5.60
C GLU A 74 13.37 -14.85 -5.84
N ASN A 75 13.48 -13.60 -5.39
CA ASN A 75 14.66 -12.76 -5.47
C ASN A 75 15.44 -12.66 -4.14
N GLY A 76 15.13 -13.50 -3.15
CA GLY A 76 15.86 -13.57 -1.88
C GLY A 76 15.45 -12.51 -0.85
N ILE A 77 14.26 -11.95 -0.95
CA ILE A 77 13.72 -10.89 -0.10
C ILE A 77 12.48 -11.42 0.62
N ALA A 78 12.48 -11.40 1.95
CA ALA A 78 11.31 -11.76 2.74
C ALA A 78 10.24 -10.67 2.69
N SER A 79 8.98 -11.02 2.93
CA SER A 79 7.92 -10.04 3.03
C SER A 79 6.86 -10.42 4.06
N TYR A 80 6.28 -9.41 4.71
CA TYR A 80 5.14 -9.55 5.58
C TYR A 80 3.97 -8.73 5.03
N ARG A 81 2.84 -9.38 4.79
CA ARG A 81 1.59 -8.77 4.36
C ARG A 81 0.49 -9.10 5.36
N PHE A 82 -0.30 -8.12 5.76
CA PHE A 82 -1.25 -8.25 6.86
C PHE A 82 -2.63 -7.72 6.53
N ASP A 83 -3.63 -8.26 7.20
CA ASP A 83 -5.00 -7.75 7.11
C ASP A 83 -5.15 -6.50 7.97
N LYS A 84 -5.76 -5.46 7.42
CA LYS A 84 -6.07 -4.24 8.17
C LYS A 84 -6.99 -4.54 9.35
N ARG A 85 -6.86 -3.77 10.47
CA ARG A 85 -7.70 -3.91 11.69
C ARG A 85 -9.20 -3.92 11.42
N ILE A 86 -9.65 -3.33 10.30
CA ILE A 86 -11.06 -3.29 9.92
C ILE A 86 -11.69 -4.69 9.82
N PHE A 87 -10.92 -5.71 9.44
CA PHE A 87 -11.40 -7.11 9.41
C PHE A 87 -11.62 -7.72 10.80
N LYS A 88 -11.11 -7.06 11.85
CA LYS A 88 -11.26 -7.50 13.25
C LYS A 88 -12.30 -6.68 14.04
N MET A 89 -12.82 -5.59 13.45
CA MET A 89 -13.70 -4.64 14.14
C MET A 89 -14.94 -5.33 14.77
N ASN A 90 -15.63 -6.17 14.01
CA ASN A 90 -16.80 -6.89 14.52
C ASN A 90 -16.45 -7.79 15.71
N LYS A 91 -15.33 -8.52 15.62
CA LYS A 91 -14.85 -9.42 16.68
C LYS A 91 -14.55 -8.67 17.98
N PHE A 92 -13.95 -7.47 17.87
CA PHE A 92 -13.55 -6.66 19.02
C PHE A 92 -14.52 -5.53 19.35
N LYS A 93 -15.69 -5.48 18.68
CA LYS A 93 -16.74 -4.47 18.88
C LYS A 93 -16.24 -3.02 18.72
N ILE A 94 -15.29 -2.82 17.80
CA ILE A 94 -14.79 -1.49 17.43
C ILE A 94 -15.81 -0.87 16.48
N LYS A 95 -16.26 0.36 16.78
CA LYS A 95 -17.18 1.08 15.90
C LYS A 95 -16.39 1.85 14.83
N GLU A 96 -16.96 1.98 13.62
CA GLU A 96 -16.34 2.76 12.54
C GLU A 96 -16.08 4.22 12.96
N ALA A 97 -17.01 4.81 13.72
CA ALA A 97 -16.87 6.19 14.23
C ALA A 97 -15.70 6.38 15.22
N ASP A 98 -15.18 5.30 15.79
CA ASP A 98 -14.04 5.35 16.71
C ASP A 98 -12.69 5.29 15.97
N LEU A 99 -12.69 4.90 14.67
CA LEU A 99 -11.47 4.81 13.89
C LEU A 99 -10.86 6.18 13.60
N ARG A 100 -9.53 6.21 13.61
CA ARG A 100 -8.70 7.32 13.18
C ARG A 100 -7.63 6.84 12.22
N PHE A 101 -7.08 7.74 11.41
CA PHE A 101 -5.98 7.42 10.51
C PHE A 101 -4.75 6.94 11.28
N GLU A 102 -4.49 7.53 12.42
CA GLU A 102 -3.38 7.17 13.32
C GLU A 102 -3.49 5.73 13.88
N ASP A 103 -4.68 5.13 13.88
CA ASP A 103 -4.85 3.73 14.28
C ASP A 103 -4.10 2.78 13.33
N PHE A 104 -4.09 3.07 12.04
CA PHE A 104 -3.38 2.27 11.04
C PHE A 104 -1.87 2.49 11.10
N VAL A 105 -1.43 3.70 11.47
CA VAL A 105 -0.02 3.98 11.77
C VAL A 105 0.42 3.18 12.99
N THR A 106 -0.41 3.12 14.05
CA THR A 106 -0.16 2.33 15.25
C THR A 106 -0.04 0.83 14.93
N ASP A 107 -0.85 0.34 13.99
CA ASP A 107 -0.75 -1.06 13.53
C ASP A 107 0.60 -1.34 12.89
N VAL A 108 1.05 -0.47 11.99
CA VAL A 108 2.35 -0.64 11.32
C VAL A 108 3.51 -0.48 12.30
N ASN A 109 3.41 0.45 13.27
CA ASN A 109 4.41 0.57 14.34
C ASN A 109 4.51 -0.72 15.17
N SER A 110 3.38 -1.38 15.49
CA SER A 110 3.39 -2.67 16.19
C SER A 110 4.06 -3.78 15.38
N ILE A 111 3.86 -3.77 14.05
CA ILE A 111 4.52 -4.72 13.15
C ILE A 111 6.03 -4.43 13.08
N LEU A 112 6.40 -3.17 12.97
CA LEU A 112 7.79 -2.73 12.92
C LEU A 112 8.52 -3.11 14.22
N GLU A 113 7.91 -2.85 15.38
CA GLU A 113 8.44 -3.24 16.68
C GLU A 113 8.63 -4.76 16.80
N TYR A 114 7.64 -5.54 16.33
CA TYR A 114 7.67 -6.99 16.34
C TYR A 114 8.86 -7.54 15.54
N PHE A 115 9.08 -7.05 14.33
CA PHE A 115 10.15 -7.55 13.48
C PHE A 115 11.52 -6.92 13.78
N ASN A 116 11.59 -5.71 14.34
CA ASN A 116 12.85 -5.15 14.83
C ASN A 116 13.42 -5.92 16.05
N ALA A 117 12.56 -6.64 16.77
CA ALA A 117 13.00 -7.55 17.85
C ALA A 117 13.44 -8.94 17.35
N ASP A 118 13.28 -9.23 16.06
CA ASP A 118 13.61 -10.52 15.44
C ASP A 118 14.94 -10.40 14.67
N GLU A 119 16.00 -11.04 15.18
CA GLU A 119 17.34 -11.01 14.59
C GLU A 119 17.46 -11.83 13.27
N ASN A 120 16.37 -12.43 12.78
CA ASN A 120 16.37 -13.22 11.55
C ASN A 120 16.28 -12.37 10.26
N PHE A 121 16.22 -11.04 10.37
CA PHE A 121 16.14 -10.14 9.22
C PHE A 121 17.28 -9.10 9.27
N ASP A 122 17.97 -8.91 8.14
CA ASP A 122 19.08 -7.93 8.04
C ASP A 122 18.58 -6.50 8.10
N LYS A 123 17.48 -6.21 7.39
CA LYS A 123 16.88 -4.88 7.27
C LYS A 123 15.37 -4.95 7.21
N ILE A 124 14.69 -3.94 7.74
CA ILE A 124 13.24 -3.82 7.69
C ILE A 124 12.83 -2.61 6.86
N ILE A 125 12.16 -2.88 5.75
CA ILE A 125 11.72 -1.90 4.77
C ILE A 125 10.20 -1.77 4.82
N LEU A 126 9.67 -0.57 4.90
CA LEU A 126 8.23 -0.33 4.76
C LEU A 126 7.90 -0.01 3.31
N ALA A 127 6.95 -0.73 2.73
CA ALA A 127 6.44 -0.48 1.37
C ALA A 127 4.94 -0.21 1.42
N GLY A 128 4.55 1.04 1.22
CA GLY A 128 3.17 1.48 1.32
C GLY A 128 2.53 1.75 -0.03
N HIS A 129 1.35 1.14 -0.28
CA HIS A 129 0.55 1.35 -1.47
C HIS A 129 -0.55 2.37 -1.24
N SER A 130 -0.65 3.38 -2.11
CA SER A 130 -1.74 4.38 -2.07
C SER A 130 -1.83 5.06 -0.68
N GLU A 131 -2.96 4.97 0.04
CA GLU A 131 -3.11 5.39 1.44
C GLU A 131 -1.99 4.81 2.33
N GLY A 132 -1.63 3.55 2.11
CA GLY A 132 -0.56 2.87 2.83
C GLY A 132 0.80 3.56 2.70
N SER A 133 1.02 4.36 1.65
CA SER A 133 2.22 5.17 1.49
C SER A 133 2.34 6.21 2.62
N LEU A 134 1.29 6.98 2.89
CA LEU A 134 1.30 7.94 3.99
C LEU A 134 1.39 7.27 5.36
N ILE A 135 0.69 6.15 5.56
CA ILE A 135 0.81 5.34 6.78
C ILE A 135 2.26 4.89 6.97
N GLY A 136 2.89 4.40 5.89
CA GLY A 136 4.28 3.97 5.89
C GLY A 136 5.26 5.11 6.16
N MET A 137 5.04 6.31 5.61
CA MET A 137 5.86 7.50 5.90
C MET A 137 5.86 7.86 7.38
N LEU A 138 4.69 7.84 8.02
CA LEU A 138 4.56 8.14 9.44
C LEU A 138 5.20 7.05 10.31
N ALA A 139 5.01 5.77 9.96
CA ALA A 139 5.60 4.66 10.70
C ALA A 139 7.12 4.56 10.50
N ALA A 140 7.64 4.89 9.32
CA ALA A 140 9.08 4.82 9.03
C ALA A 140 9.92 5.76 9.93
N GLN A 141 9.33 6.82 10.46
CA GLN A 141 9.95 7.70 11.44
C GLN A 141 10.28 6.99 12.77
N GLN A 142 9.78 5.77 12.98
CA GLN A 142 9.98 4.97 14.20
C GLN A 142 11.06 3.88 14.07
N GLY A 143 11.83 3.86 12.98
CA GLY A 143 13.01 2.99 12.88
C GLY A 143 12.98 1.94 11.76
N ALA A 144 12.43 2.26 10.60
CA ALA A 144 12.65 1.48 9.38
C ALA A 144 14.01 1.81 8.75
N ASP A 145 14.63 0.83 8.07
CA ASP A 145 15.91 1.02 7.37
C ASP A 145 15.74 1.71 6.01
N ALA A 146 14.58 1.57 5.38
CA ALA A 146 14.21 2.25 4.14
C ALA A 146 12.70 2.34 3.97
N PHE A 147 12.26 3.22 3.07
CA PHE A 147 10.86 3.39 2.74
C PHE A 147 10.61 3.31 1.22
N ILE A 148 9.50 2.66 0.84
CA ILE A 148 9.06 2.55 -0.54
C ILE A 148 7.63 3.08 -0.66
N SER A 149 7.43 4.14 -1.45
CA SER A 149 6.11 4.63 -1.84
C SER A 149 5.67 3.97 -3.14
N LEU A 150 4.59 3.23 -3.12
CA LEU A 150 3.98 2.57 -4.27
C LEU A 150 2.68 3.27 -4.63
N ALA A 151 2.66 4.04 -5.73
CA ALA A 151 1.49 4.81 -6.17
C ALA A 151 0.89 5.68 -5.04
N GLY A 152 1.76 6.25 -4.20
CA GLY A 152 1.38 7.08 -3.06
C GLY A 152 1.05 8.51 -3.47
N PRO A 153 0.00 9.14 -2.90
CA PRO A 153 -0.31 10.54 -3.14
C PRO A 153 0.75 11.45 -2.51
N GLY A 154 1.05 12.57 -3.19
CA GLY A 154 1.94 13.63 -2.71
C GLY A 154 1.22 14.77 -2.00
N ARG A 155 -0.12 14.74 -2.00
CA ARG A 155 -0.99 15.79 -1.44
C ARG A 155 -1.99 15.20 -0.44
N SER A 156 -2.56 16.06 0.41
CA SER A 156 -3.55 15.66 1.41
C SER A 156 -4.80 15.04 0.77
N ILE A 157 -5.47 14.17 1.52
CA ILE A 157 -6.59 13.34 1.01
C ILE A 157 -7.76 14.17 0.48
N ASP A 158 -8.06 15.30 1.08
CA ASP A 158 -9.11 16.21 0.62
C ASP A 158 -8.82 16.72 -0.81
N LYS A 159 -7.57 17.10 -1.11
CA LYS A 159 -7.15 17.55 -2.45
C LYS A 159 -7.21 16.40 -3.46
N ILE A 160 -6.75 15.21 -3.08
CA ILE A 160 -6.77 14.01 -3.94
C ILE A 160 -8.21 13.61 -4.29
N VAL A 161 -9.11 13.55 -3.33
CA VAL A 161 -10.51 13.18 -3.56
C VAL A 161 -11.20 14.20 -4.45
N VAL A 162 -11.02 15.49 -4.21
CA VAL A 162 -11.58 16.57 -5.03
C VAL A 162 -11.11 16.45 -6.48
N GLU A 163 -9.83 16.18 -6.73
CA GLU A 163 -9.30 16.00 -8.09
C GLU A 163 -9.82 14.71 -8.76
N GLN A 164 -9.88 13.60 -8.04
CA GLN A 164 -10.43 12.35 -8.56
C GLN A 164 -11.90 12.53 -8.98
N LEU A 165 -12.69 13.25 -8.20
CA LEU A 165 -14.07 13.56 -8.51
C LEU A 165 -14.20 14.52 -9.70
N ALA A 166 -13.31 15.49 -9.85
CA ALA A 166 -13.32 16.42 -10.98
C ALA A 166 -13.16 15.72 -12.34
N LYS A 167 -12.42 14.60 -12.38
CA LYS A 167 -12.30 13.75 -13.58
C LYS A 167 -13.63 13.06 -13.97
N GLN A 168 -14.60 13.00 -13.05
CA GLN A 168 -15.90 12.34 -13.25
C GLN A 168 -17.05 13.33 -13.31
N SER A 169 -17.08 14.30 -12.41
CA SER A 169 -18.12 15.32 -12.28
C SER A 169 -17.60 16.54 -11.53
N GLU A 170 -17.60 17.69 -12.18
CA GLU A 170 -17.25 18.96 -11.54
C GLU A 170 -18.19 19.31 -10.37
N GLU A 171 -19.49 18.98 -10.50
CA GLU A 171 -20.48 19.20 -9.44
C GLU A 171 -20.16 18.40 -8.18
N LEU A 172 -19.80 17.10 -8.32
CA LEU A 172 -19.41 16.26 -7.18
C LEU A 172 -18.09 16.73 -6.58
N SER A 173 -17.14 17.16 -7.38
CA SER A 173 -15.86 17.72 -6.93
C SER A 173 -16.07 18.97 -6.08
N GLU A 174 -16.88 19.91 -6.53
CA GLU A 174 -17.17 21.14 -5.78
C GLU A 174 -17.95 20.85 -4.49
N ASN A 175 -18.93 19.92 -4.53
CA ASN A 175 -19.65 19.49 -3.33
C ASN A 175 -18.71 18.84 -2.30
N ALA A 176 -17.79 17.96 -2.75
CA ALA A 176 -16.79 17.38 -1.88
C ALA A 176 -15.86 18.43 -1.25
N ARG A 177 -15.42 19.43 -2.05
CA ARG A 177 -14.59 20.54 -1.57
C ARG A 177 -15.26 21.28 -0.44
N GLN A 178 -16.55 21.66 -0.63
CA GLN A 178 -17.33 22.35 0.39
C GLN A 178 -17.51 21.51 1.66
N ALA A 179 -17.80 20.20 1.48
CA ALA A 179 -17.96 19.27 2.58
C ALA A 179 -16.67 19.11 3.40
N PHE A 180 -15.51 19.01 2.76
CA PHE A 180 -14.21 18.97 3.45
C PHE A 180 -13.92 20.27 4.21
N VAL A 181 -14.18 21.43 3.60
CA VAL A 181 -14.00 22.75 4.26
C VAL A 181 -14.91 22.89 5.47
N GLU A 182 -16.18 22.47 5.36
CA GLU A 182 -17.11 22.47 6.50
C GLU A 182 -16.64 21.55 7.60
N MET A 183 -16.28 20.30 7.26
CA MET A 183 -15.78 19.29 8.21
C MET A 183 -14.52 19.73 8.95
N ASP A 184 -13.60 20.42 8.26
CA ASP A 184 -12.40 20.97 8.90
C ASP A 184 -12.76 22.06 9.93
N LYS A 185 -13.65 22.99 9.56
CA LYS A 185 -14.05 24.14 10.40
C LYS A 185 -14.92 23.75 11.59
N THR A 186 -15.88 22.84 11.40
CA THR A 186 -16.93 22.53 12.38
C THR A 186 -16.78 21.17 13.06
N GLY A 187 -15.90 20.32 12.53
CA GLY A 187 -15.69 18.97 13.00
C GLY A 187 -16.56 17.90 12.32
N SER A 188 -17.59 18.30 11.57
CA SER A 188 -18.47 17.42 10.81
C SER A 188 -19.16 18.15 9.69
N THR A 189 -19.80 17.42 8.77
CA THR A 189 -20.67 17.97 7.74
C THR A 189 -21.89 17.08 7.53
N THR A 190 -23.02 17.69 7.18
CA THR A 190 -24.23 17.01 6.69
C THR A 190 -24.59 17.45 5.28
N ASN A 191 -23.85 18.39 4.74
CA ASN A 191 -24.07 19.02 3.44
C ASN A 191 -23.20 18.38 2.37
N TYR A 192 -23.53 17.13 2.01
CA TYR A 192 -22.85 16.41 0.92
C TYR A 192 -23.84 15.62 0.07
N SER A 193 -23.46 15.37 -1.18
CA SER A 193 -24.26 14.57 -2.11
C SER A 193 -24.38 13.12 -1.64
N PRO A 194 -25.55 12.47 -1.78
CA PRO A 194 -25.69 11.04 -1.49
C PRO A 194 -24.67 10.15 -2.22
N TYR A 195 -24.18 10.58 -3.38
CA TYR A 195 -23.11 9.86 -4.10
C TYR A 195 -21.76 9.87 -3.39
N LEU A 196 -21.58 10.74 -2.38
CA LEU A 196 -20.37 10.87 -1.58
C LEU A 196 -20.49 10.22 -0.19
N GLU A 197 -21.55 9.45 0.04
CA GLU A 197 -21.84 8.77 1.32
C GLU A 197 -20.66 7.90 1.79
N SER A 198 -19.93 7.25 0.90
CA SER A 198 -18.75 6.45 1.24
C SER A 198 -17.62 7.26 1.87
N ILE A 199 -17.58 8.57 1.63
CA ILE A 199 -16.53 9.50 2.09
C ILE A 199 -17.00 10.31 3.29
N PHE A 200 -18.30 10.73 3.30
CA PHE A 200 -18.80 11.71 4.26
C PHE A 200 -19.90 11.19 5.21
N ARG A 201 -20.29 9.89 5.14
CA ARG A 201 -21.25 9.38 6.15
C ARG A 201 -20.71 9.65 7.57
N PRO A 202 -21.60 9.94 8.54
CA PRO A 202 -21.19 10.38 9.88
C PRO A 202 -20.16 9.49 10.57
N SER A 203 -20.23 8.17 10.34
CA SER A 203 -19.31 7.20 10.94
C SER A 203 -17.89 7.25 10.38
N VAL A 204 -17.69 7.77 9.14
CA VAL A 204 -16.38 7.87 8.48
C VAL A 204 -15.72 9.23 8.70
N GLN A 205 -16.50 10.28 8.97
CA GLN A 205 -15.95 11.63 9.11
C GLN A 205 -14.82 11.76 10.14
N PRO A 206 -14.87 11.11 11.33
CA PRO A 206 -13.75 11.17 12.27
C PRO A 206 -12.44 10.62 11.68
N TYR A 207 -12.54 9.55 10.89
CA TYR A 207 -11.40 8.98 10.18
C TYR A 207 -10.87 9.93 9.11
N MET A 208 -11.72 10.41 8.19
CA MET A 208 -11.33 11.33 7.13
C MET A 208 -10.72 12.61 7.70
N ARG A 209 -11.30 13.16 8.75
CA ARG A 209 -10.79 14.35 9.43
C ARG A 209 -9.41 14.13 10.06
N SER A 210 -9.16 12.96 10.62
CA SER A 210 -7.84 12.63 11.15
C SER A 210 -6.80 12.46 10.04
N TRP A 211 -7.20 11.93 8.88
CA TRP A 211 -6.32 11.77 7.74
C TRP A 211 -5.95 13.11 7.07
N MET A 212 -6.91 14.03 6.93
CA MET A 212 -6.69 15.38 6.36
C MET A 212 -5.62 16.21 7.06
N LYS A 213 -5.25 15.88 8.30
CA LYS A 213 -4.20 16.59 9.05
C LYS A 213 -2.81 16.40 8.47
N TYR A 214 -2.61 15.36 7.65
CA TYR A 214 -1.31 14.99 7.13
C TYR A 214 -1.14 15.43 5.68
N ASP A 215 -0.04 16.13 5.42
CA ASP A 215 0.42 16.42 4.06
C ASP A 215 1.58 15.47 3.74
N PRO A 216 1.42 14.54 2.77
CA PRO A 216 2.43 13.54 2.45
C PRO A 216 3.79 14.12 2.08
N ALA A 217 3.83 15.27 1.39
CA ALA A 217 5.08 15.95 1.07
C ALA A 217 5.82 16.43 2.32
N LEU A 218 5.10 16.91 3.34
CA LEU A 218 5.70 17.31 4.61
C LEU A 218 6.15 16.10 5.44
N GLU A 219 5.44 14.96 5.33
CA GLU A 219 5.80 13.76 6.08
C GLU A 219 7.01 13.03 5.49
N ILE A 220 7.08 12.91 4.15
CA ILE A 220 8.24 12.28 3.51
C ILE A 220 9.52 13.10 3.68
N ALA A 221 9.41 14.43 3.77
CA ALA A 221 10.54 15.33 4.01
C ALA A 221 11.24 15.10 5.36
N LYS A 222 10.57 14.44 6.32
CA LYS A 222 11.13 14.10 7.64
C LYS A 222 11.99 12.84 7.63
N LEU A 223 11.93 12.05 6.56
CA LEU A 223 12.65 10.78 6.47
C LEU A 223 14.09 11.00 6.01
N GLU A 224 15.05 10.57 6.82
CA GLU A 224 16.50 10.63 6.51
C GLU A 224 17.02 9.31 5.88
N ILE A 225 16.18 8.27 5.90
CA ILE A 225 16.48 6.93 5.34
C ILE A 225 16.40 6.92 3.80
N PRO A 226 16.95 5.91 3.12
CA PRO A 226 16.77 5.72 1.68
C PRO A 226 15.31 5.57 1.29
N ILE A 227 14.88 6.26 0.22
CA ILE A 227 13.49 6.27 -0.24
C ILE A 227 13.42 5.88 -1.72
N LEU A 228 12.49 4.97 -2.06
CA LEU A 228 12.11 4.70 -3.42
C LEU A 228 10.65 5.12 -3.64
N ILE A 229 10.41 5.91 -4.68
CA ILE A 229 9.08 6.37 -5.08
C ILE A 229 8.77 5.77 -6.44
N ILE A 230 7.72 4.94 -6.51
CA ILE A 230 7.28 4.30 -7.76
C ILE A 230 5.85 4.72 -8.06
N ASN A 231 5.60 5.18 -9.27
CA ASN A 231 4.25 5.36 -9.80
C ASN A 231 4.16 4.85 -11.24
N GLY A 232 2.94 4.68 -11.73
CA GLY A 232 2.65 4.28 -13.09
C GLY A 232 2.14 5.44 -13.94
N SER A 233 2.59 5.54 -15.19
CA SER A 233 2.09 6.59 -16.09
C SER A 233 0.63 6.37 -16.54
N PHE A 234 0.03 5.24 -16.22
CA PHE A 234 -1.38 4.88 -16.52
C PHE A 234 -2.23 4.75 -15.25
N ASP A 235 -1.75 5.32 -14.14
CA ASP A 235 -2.48 5.39 -12.89
C ASP A 235 -3.60 6.44 -13.00
N LEU A 236 -4.86 5.98 -12.87
CA LEU A 236 -6.04 6.85 -12.94
C LEU A 236 -6.48 7.37 -11.57
N GLN A 237 -5.89 6.84 -10.48
CA GLN A 237 -6.25 7.23 -9.12
C GLN A 237 -5.27 8.27 -8.55
N VAL A 238 -3.98 8.00 -8.64
CA VAL A 238 -2.91 8.88 -8.19
C VAL A 238 -2.03 9.23 -9.37
N ASP A 239 -2.06 10.48 -9.78
CA ASP A 239 -1.29 10.97 -10.91
C ASP A 239 0.23 10.92 -10.65
N SER A 240 1.03 10.76 -11.70
CA SER A 240 2.49 10.74 -11.57
C SER A 240 3.07 12.05 -11.01
N THR A 241 2.36 13.16 -11.14
CA THR A 241 2.73 14.44 -10.51
C THR A 241 2.76 14.36 -8.98
N ASP A 242 1.95 13.50 -8.36
CA ASP A 242 2.02 13.25 -6.93
C ASP A 242 3.35 12.58 -6.52
N ALA A 243 3.85 11.65 -7.34
CA ALA A 243 5.16 11.05 -7.14
C ALA A 243 6.31 12.07 -7.32
N GLU A 244 6.17 13.00 -8.27
CA GLU A 244 7.11 14.11 -8.46
C GLU A 244 7.12 15.06 -7.25
N ILE A 245 5.95 15.37 -6.67
CA ILE A 245 5.83 16.17 -5.43
C ILE A 245 6.55 15.48 -4.28
N LEU A 246 6.34 14.18 -4.09
CA LEU A 246 7.04 13.40 -3.05
C LEU A 246 8.55 13.43 -3.26
N ASN A 247 9.01 13.21 -4.49
CA ASN A 247 10.44 13.21 -4.82
C ASN A 247 11.08 14.57 -4.61
N ALA A 248 10.37 15.64 -4.92
CA ALA A 248 10.87 17.00 -4.70
C ALA A 248 10.98 17.37 -3.21
N ALA A 249 10.16 16.76 -2.36
CA ALA A 249 10.15 16.99 -0.91
C ALA A 249 11.18 16.12 -0.16
N ALA A 250 11.46 14.91 -0.67
CA ALA A 250 12.33 13.94 -0.01
C ALA A 250 13.81 14.21 -0.30
N ALA A 251 14.65 14.27 0.73
CA ALA A 251 16.08 14.57 0.58
C ALA A 251 16.89 13.42 -0.01
N ASN A 252 16.48 12.17 0.20
CA ASN A 252 17.23 10.96 -0.20
C ASN A 252 16.29 9.98 -0.93
N SER A 253 15.77 10.40 -2.08
CA SER A 253 14.82 9.59 -2.84
C SER A 253 15.29 9.29 -4.26
N LYS A 254 14.80 8.13 -4.77
CA LYS A 254 14.86 7.74 -6.17
C LYS A 254 13.43 7.66 -6.70
N LEU A 255 13.12 8.43 -7.74
CA LEU A 255 11.82 8.39 -8.43
C LEU A 255 11.91 7.47 -9.65
N VAL A 256 10.90 6.60 -9.80
CA VAL A 256 10.71 5.75 -10.98
C VAL A 256 9.26 5.80 -11.44
N ILE A 257 9.02 6.29 -12.66
CA ILE A 257 7.70 6.25 -13.31
C ILE A 257 7.70 5.11 -14.32
N LEU A 258 6.95 4.05 -14.02
CA LEU A 258 6.84 2.90 -14.91
C LEU A 258 5.81 3.17 -16.02
N LYS A 259 6.27 3.09 -17.26
CA LYS A 259 5.43 3.39 -18.43
C LYS A 259 4.31 2.38 -18.55
N ASN A 260 3.09 2.85 -18.74
CA ASN A 260 1.87 2.03 -18.85
C ASN A 260 1.51 1.22 -17.60
N MET A 261 2.13 1.42 -16.46
CA MET A 261 1.71 0.79 -15.21
C MET A 261 0.48 1.53 -14.64
N ASN A 262 -0.51 0.75 -14.18
CA ASN A 262 -1.68 1.27 -13.49
C ASN A 262 -1.53 1.25 -11.95
N HIS A 263 -2.55 1.73 -11.22
CA HIS A 263 -2.55 1.84 -9.76
C HIS A 263 -2.32 0.52 -9.03
N ILE A 264 -2.70 -0.61 -9.59
CA ILE A 264 -2.51 -1.95 -9.01
C ILE A 264 -1.36 -2.72 -9.67
N PHE A 265 -0.40 -1.99 -10.21
CA PHE A 265 0.88 -2.50 -10.72
C PHE A 265 0.77 -3.42 -11.93
N ARG A 266 -0.22 -3.22 -12.81
CA ARG A 266 -0.41 -3.98 -14.05
C ARG A 266 0.04 -3.16 -15.25
N GLU A 267 0.69 -3.82 -16.22
CA GLU A 267 0.91 -3.20 -17.52
C GLU A 267 -0.41 -3.11 -18.29
N ILE A 268 -0.76 -1.90 -18.75
CA ILE A 268 -1.95 -1.60 -19.54
C ILE A 268 -1.50 -1.16 -20.93
N LYS A 269 -1.85 -1.94 -21.95
CA LYS A 269 -1.46 -1.68 -23.35
C LYS A 269 -2.58 -1.02 -24.16
N GLY A 270 -3.80 -1.12 -23.68
CA GLY A 270 -4.99 -0.58 -24.32
C GLY A 270 -5.53 0.67 -23.64
N GLU A 271 -6.84 0.88 -23.80
CA GLU A 271 -7.56 2.05 -23.30
C GLU A 271 -8.04 1.87 -21.85
N SER A 272 -8.73 2.87 -21.31
CA SER A 272 -9.26 2.91 -19.94
C SER A 272 -10.10 1.69 -19.53
N LEU A 273 -10.80 1.05 -20.48
CA LEU A 273 -11.58 -0.16 -20.21
C LEU A 273 -10.68 -1.34 -19.81
N GLU A 274 -9.52 -1.49 -20.44
CA GLU A 274 -8.54 -2.52 -20.04
C GLU A 274 -8.03 -2.25 -18.62
N ASN A 275 -7.78 -0.98 -18.30
CA ASN A 275 -7.34 -0.58 -16.98
C ASN A 275 -8.38 -0.98 -15.91
N THR A 276 -9.66 -0.70 -16.15
CA THR A 276 -10.74 -1.08 -15.22
C THR A 276 -10.87 -2.60 -15.05
N LYS A 277 -10.77 -3.36 -16.14
CA LYS A 277 -10.83 -4.83 -16.09
C LYS A 277 -9.68 -5.45 -15.29
N ALA A 278 -8.50 -4.86 -15.38
CA ALA A 278 -7.30 -5.37 -14.69
C ALA A 278 -7.48 -5.51 -13.18
N TYR A 279 -8.37 -4.72 -12.58
CA TYR A 279 -8.68 -4.78 -11.14
C TYR A 279 -9.33 -6.10 -10.69
N ASN A 280 -9.92 -6.86 -11.63
CA ASN A 280 -10.58 -8.16 -11.37
C ASN A 280 -9.93 -9.30 -12.16
N GLU A 281 -8.65 -9.17 -12.49
CA GLU A 281 -7.88 -10.18 -13.21
C GLU A 281 -6.71 -10.70 -12.35
N PRO A 282 -6.98 -11.61 -11.38
CA PRO A 282 -5.94 -12.10 -10.46
C PRO A 282 -4.81 -12.82 -11.18
N ASN A 283 -5.03 -13.34 -12.37
CA ASN A 283 -4.01 -14.02 -13.17
C ASN A 283 -3.15 -13.06 -14.01
N ARG A 284 -3.55 -11.78 -14.16
CA ARG A 284 -2.74 -10.80 -14.89
C ARG A 284 -1.40 -10.60 -14.17
N PRO A 285 -0.26 -10.66 -14.88
CA PRO A 285 1.05 -10.47 -14.25
C PRO A 285 1.24 -9.03 -13.74
N LEU A 286 2.16 -8.84 -12.83
CA LEU A 286 2.67 -7.52 -12.46
C LEU A 286 3.37 -6.87 -13.67
N HIS A 287 3.52 -5.55 -13.63
CA HIS A 287 4.34 -4.82 -14.59
C HIS A 287 5.77 -5.39 -14.57
N PRO A 288 6.36 -5.71 -15.74
CA PRO A 288 7.62 -6.47 -15.80
C PRO A 288 8.81 -5.79 -15.13
N GLU A 289 8.82 -4.46 -15.07
CA GLU A 289 9.91 -3.69 -14.45
C GLU A 289 9.71 -3.48 -12.93
N LEU A 290 8.55 -3.76 -12.36
CA LEU A 290 8.27 -3.46 -10.96
C LEU A 290 9.20 -4.22 -10.00
N ILE A 291 9.25 -5.54 -10.13
CA ILE A 291 10.06 -6.38 -9.23
C ILE A 291 11.56 -6.14 -9.41
N PRO A 292 12.11 -6.02 -10.61
CA PRO A 292 13.50 -5.59 -10.79
C PRO A 292 13.83 -4.29 -10.07
N VAL A 293 13.00 -3.24 -10.22
CA VAL A 293 13.22 -1.94 -9.57
C VAL A 293 13.19 -2.05 -8.04
N LEU A 294 12.23 -2.80 -7.49
CA LEU A 294 12.15 -3.06 -6.05
C LEU A 294 13.39 -3.82 -5.55
N THR A 295 13.75 -4.89 -6.22
CA THR A 295 14.87 -5.75 -5.84
C THR A 295 16.21 -5.01 -5.88
N ASP A 296 16.45 -4.24 -6.92
CA ASP A 296 17.67 -3.44 -7.08
C ASP A 296 17.79 -2.39 -5.97
N PHE A 297 16.69 -1.71 -5.64
CA PHE A 297 16.68 -0.75 -4.53
C PHE A 297 16.96 -1.42 -3.19
N ILE A 298 16.22 -2.48 -2.85
CA ILE A 298 16.34 -3.17 -1.57
C ILE A 298 17.76 -3.70 -1.37
N LYS A 299 18.36 -4.32 -2.40
CA LYS A 299 19.73 -4.83 -2.35
C LYS A 299 20.81 -3.73 -2.33
N SER A 300 20.47 -2.50 -2.67
CA SER A 300 21.39 -1.36 -2.61
C SER A 300 21.47 -0.69 -1.24
N ILE A 301 20.57 -0.99 -0.32
CA ILE A 301 20.53 -0.45 1.05
C ILE A 301 21.73 -0.98 1.82
N LYS A 302 22.53 -0.09 2.39
CA LYS A 302 23.76 -0.42 3.12
C LYS A 302 23.50 -0.66 4.59
#